data_d5c0be325fb44209f9e5f73af46720a7
#
_entry.id   d5c0be325fb44209f9e5f73af46720a7
#
_cell.length_a   1.000
_cell.length_b   1.000
_cell.length_c   1.000
_cell.angle_alpha   90.00
_cell.angle_beta   90.00
_cell.angle_gamma   90.00
#
_symmetry.space_group_name_H-M   'P 1'
#
loop_
_entity.id
_entity.type
_entity.pdbx_description
1 polymer ?
#
loop_
_entity_poly.entity_id
_entity_poly.type
_entity_poly.pdbx_seq_one_letter_code
_entity_poly.pdbx_strand_id
1 'polypeptide(L)'
;IMGKTDENAYLLDMGWREMLDPLDPSKTIIYKGTKPEEYNLRNPVVTQDYTVSMSGGNDKGTYYASLGYNDSPGAPITTEYKRYNFTFNGSYKIADWLKTTSNATFSRANYVWLNNAWGTESDYFGRVMSTPPTVRFEDEDGNPTLGPSPGDGNQTYVAKSYDQDNERTKFTLMQSLEANLFKGLVLDRKSVV
;
A
#
# COMPACT_ATOMS: atom_id res chain seq x y z
N ILE A 1 -30.23 -6.99 -6.61
CA ILE A 1 -31.64 -7.29 -6.29
C ILE A 1 -32.50 -6.54 -7.29
N MET A 2 -33.46 -7.20 -7.88
CA MET A 2 -34.46 -6.59 -8.79
C MET A 2 -35.81 -7.33 -8.71
N GLY A 3 -36.87 -6.66 -9.09
CA GLY A 3 -38.18 -7.32 -9.22
C GLY A 3 -38.13 -8.46 -10.25
N LYS A 4 -38.76 -9.59 -9.95
CA LYS A 4 -38.86 -10.71 -10.90
C LYS A 4 -39.84 -10.33 -12.00
N THR A 5 -39.45 -10.52 -13.23
CA THR A 5 -40.27 -10.37 -14.44
C THR A 5 -40.05 -11.58 -15.35
N ASP A 6 -40.88 -11.76 -16.34
CA ASP A 6 -40.69 -12.84 -17.33
C ASP A 6 -39.42 -12.61 -18.15
N GLU A 7 -39.04 -11.34 -18.36
CA GLU A 7 -37.83 -10.94 -19.10
C GLU A 7 -36.53 -11.28 -18.39
N ASN A 8 -36.52 -11.32 -17.04
CA ASN A 8 -35.33 -11.60 -16.25
C ASN A 8 -35.33 -12.96 -15.54
N ALA A 9 -36.38 -13.79 -15.77
CA ALA A 9 -36.49 -15.12 -15.15
C ALA A 9 -35.32 -16.05 -15.51
N TYR A 10 -34.68 -15.87 -16.69
CA TYR A 10 -33.51 -16.64 -17.11
C TYR A 10 -32.31 -16.48 -16.15
N LEU A 11 -32.27 -15.42 -15.33
CA LEU A 11 -31.21 -15.21 -14.35
C LEU A 11 -31.21 -16.30 -13.27
N LEU A 12 -32.33 -16.95 -13.01
CA LEU A 12 -32.40 -18.07 -12.07
C LEU A 12 -31.52 -19.25 -12.52
N ASP A 13 -31.44 -19.50 -13.83
CA ASP A 13 -30.56 -20.52 -14.41
C ASP A 13 -29.08 -20.12 -14.33
N MET A 14 -28.82 -18.83 -14.15
CA MET A 14 -27.50 -18.26 -13.94
C MET A 14 -27.08 -18.15 -12.46
N GLY A 15 -27.79 -18.87 -11.58
CA GLY A 15 -27.48 -18.92 -10.15
C GLY A 15 -28.03 -17.76 -9.31
N TRP A 16 -28.96 -17.00 -9.87
CA TRP A 16 -29.77 -16.07 -9.08
C TRP A 16 -30.82 -16.85 -8.27
N ARG A 17 -31.23 -16.26 -7.17
CA ARG A 17 -32.26 -16.83 -6.27
C ARG A 17 -33.45 -15.89 -6.23
N GLU A 18 -34.60 -16.44 -5.89
CA GLU A 18 -35.82 -15.66 -5.68
C GLU A 18 -36.28 -15.69 -4.22
N MET A 19 -36.93 -14.63 -3.81
CA MET A 19 -37.63 -14.52 -2.54
C MET A 19 -38.79 -13.55 -2.65
N LEU A 20 -39.71 -13.59 -1.70
CA LEU A 20 -40.75 -12.56 -1.59
C LEU A 20 -40.05 -11.23 -1.19
N ASP A 21 -40.55 -10.13 -1.75
CA ASP A 21 -40.03 -8.79 -1.38
C ASP A 21 -40.36 -8.53 0.10
N PRO A 22 -39.35 -8.28 0.96
CA PRO A 22 -39.58 -7.99 2.38
C PRO A 22 -40.42 -6.73 2.64
N LEU A 23 -40.49 -5.81 1.66
CA LEU A 23 -41.25 -4.56 1.76
C LEU A 23 -42.66 -4.71 1.18
N ASP A 24 -42.86 -5.62 0.25
CA ASP A 24 -44.14 -5.90 -0.38
C ASP A 24 -44.25 -7.41 -0.69
N PRO A 25 -44.73 -8.23 0.25
CA PRO A 25 -44.81 -9.68 0.09
C PRO A 25 -45.72 -10.16 -1.05
N SER A 26 -46.44 -9.24 -1.71
CA SER A 26 -47.23 -9.57 -2.92
C SER A 26 -46.32 -9.68 -4.17
N LYS A 27 -45.06 -9.26 -4.07
CA LYS A 27 -44.08 -9.25 -5.16
C LYS A 27 -42.97 -10.27 -4.90
N THR A 28 -42.41 -10.76 -5.99
CA THR A 28 -41.20 -11.59 -5.94
C THR A 28 -40.00 -10.78 -6.46
N ILE A 29 -38.90 -10.87 -5.75
CA ILE A 29 -37.63 -10.30 -6.16
C ILE A 29 -36.64 -11.41 -6.46
N ILE A 30 -35.68 -11.14 -7.35
CA ILE A 30 -34.55 -11.99 -7.60
C ILE A 30 -33.27 -11.31 -7.12
N TYR A 31 -32.33 -12.09 -6.62
CA TYR A 31 -31.06 -11.61 -6.11
C TYR A 31 -29.95 -12.63 -6.37
N LYS A 32 -28.74 -12.14 -6.46
CA LYS A 32 -27.53 -12.95 -6.45
C LYS A 32 -26.71 -12.52 -5.24
N GLY A 33 -26.30 -13.48 -4.43
CA GLY A 33 -25.37 -13.22 -3.34
C GLY A 33 -24.03 -12.75 -3.89
N THR A 34 -23.52 -11.66 -3.36
CA THR A 34 -22.18 -11.14 -3.63
C THR A 34 -21.25 -11.50 -2.49
N LYS A 35 -19.98 -11.58 -2.79
CA LYS A 35 -18.93 -11.75 -1.78
C LYS A 35 -18.23 -10.41 -1.59
N PRO A 36 -18.48 -9.70 -0.48
CA PRO A 36 -17.93 -8.38 -0.25
C PRO A 36 -16.41 -8.33 -0.38
N GLU A 37 -15.73 -9.39 0.01
CA GLU A 37 -14.28 -9.50 -0.08
C GLU A 37 -13.75 -9.41 -1.52
N GLU A 38 -14.49 -9.91 -2.52
CA GLU A 38 -14.08 -9.86 -3.93
C GLU A 38 -14.08 -8.43 -4.49
N TYR A 39 -14.90 -7.55 -3.92
CA TYR A 39 -15.02 -6.14 -4.31
C TYR A 39 -14.13 -5.20 -3.52
N ASN A 40 -13.63 -5.65 -2.37
CA ASN A 40 -12.89 -4.79 -1.45
C ASN A 40 -11.45 -5.24 -1.24
N LEU A 41 -11.12 -6.50 -1.51
CA LEU A 41 -9.80 -7.05 -1.24
C LEU A 41 -9.15 -7.60 -2.50
N ARG A 42 -7.84 -7.39 -2.61
CA ARG A 42 -7.00 -8.04 -3.63
C ARG A 42 -6.75 -9.49 -3.23
N ASN A 43 -6.88 -10.39 -4.19
CA ASN A 43 -6.49 -11.79 -4.04
C ASN A 43 -6.00 -12.34 -5.39
N PRO A 44 -4.71 -12.64 -5.55
CA PRO A 44 -3.63 -12.51 -4.56
C PRO A 44 -3.13 -11.08 -4.37
N VAL A 45 -2.45 -10.82 -3.25
CA VAL A 45 -1.62 -9.64 -3.05
C VAL A 45 -0.19 -9.98 -3.44
N VAL A 46 0.38 -9.24 -4.37
CA VAL A 46 1.75 -9.47 -4.85
C VAL A 46 2.64 -8.29 -4.49
N THR A 47 3.63 -8.53 -3.65
CA THR A 47 4.69 -7.56 -3.33
C THR A 47 5.90 -7.82 -4.21
N GLN A 48 6.50 -6.75 -4.72
CA GLN A 48 7.71 -6.78 -5.54
C GLN A 48 8.81 -5.96 -4.86
N ASP A 49 9.99 -6.53 -4.77
CA ASP A 49 11.17 -5.87 -4.23
C ASP A 49 12.37 -6.11 -5.17
N TYR A 50 12.94 -5.03 -5.65
CA TYR A 50 14.10 -5.07 -6.55
C TYR A 50 15.24 -4.30 -5.95
N THR A 51 16.40 -4.91 -5.88
CA THR A 51 17.62 -4.25 -5.39
C THR A 51 18.79 -4.56 -6.31
N VAL A 52 19.48 -3.51 -6.72
CA VAL A 52 20.75 -3.59 -7.43
C VAL A 52 21.82 -2.94 -6.58
N SER A 53 22.93 -3.61 -6.39
CA SER A 53 24.06 -3.09 -5.61
C SER A 53 25.38 -3.32 -6.31
N MET A 54 26.33 -2.42 -6.02
CA MET A 54 27.71 -2.50 -6.45
C MET A 54 28.63 -2.18 -5.29
N SER A 55 29.76 -2.85 -5.23
CA SER A 55 30.82 -2.57 -4.26
C SER A 55 32.17 -2.76 -4.90
N GLY A 56 33.15 -2.04 -4.40
CA GLY A 56 34.51 -2.15 -4.85
C GLY A 56 35.46 -1.40 -3.94
N GLY A 57 36.74 -1.48 -4.24
CA GLY A 57 37.76 -0.77 -3.48
C GLY A 57 39.16 -1.20 -3.83
N ASN A 58 40.10 -0.51 -3.19
CA ASN A 58 41.51 -0.78 -3.23
C ASN A 58 42.14 -0.45 -1.85
N ASP A 59 43.45 -0.46 -1.75
CA ASP A 59 44.18 -0.19 -0.50
C ASP A 59 43.91 1.23 0.07
N LYS A 60 43.42 2.15 -0.77
CA LYS A 60 43.13 3.53 -0.38
C LYS A 60 41.65 3.74 0.00
N GLY A 61 40.74 2.93 -0.51
CA GLY A 61 39.35 3.18 -0.23
C GLY A 61 38.44 2.08 -0.69
N THR A 62 37.23 2.09 -0.12
CA THR A 62 36.15 1.15 -0.44
C THR A 62 34.86 1.92 -0.68
N TYR A 63 34.00 1.37 -1.51
CA TYR A 63 32.67 1.90 -1.72
C TYR A 63 31.63 0.79 -1.83
N TYR A 64 30.42 1.14 -1.48
CA TYR A 64 29.20 0.38 -1.70
C TYR A 64 28.12 1.34 -2.12
N ALA A 65 27.38 0.98 -3.16
CA ALA A 65 26.18 1.71 -3.58
C ALA A 65 25.05 0.72 -3.87
N SER A 66 23.82 1.09 -3.52
CA SER A 66 22.64 0.29 -3.86
C SER A 66 21.47 1.17 -4.22
N LEU A 67 20.66 0.66 -5.15
CA LEU A 67 19.37 1.21 -5.52
C LEU A 67 18.32 0.13 -5.26
N GLY A 68 17.21 0.51 -4.63
CA GLY A 68 16.09 -0.38 -4.37
C GLY A 68 14.78 0.24 -4.80
N TYR A 69 13.88 -0.59 -5.25
CA TYR A 69 12.48 -0.28 -5.52
C TYR A 69 11.60 -1.34 -4.85
N ASN A 70 10.63 -0.89 -4.09
CA ASN A 70 9.62 -1.74 -3.47
C ASN A 70 8.24 -1.29 -3.92
N ASP A 71 7.40 -2.25 -4.33
CA ASP A 71 5.98 -2.08 -4.64
C ASP A 71 5.19 -3.09 -3.81
N SER A 72 4.48 -2.58 -2.83
CA SER A 72 3.74 -3.38 -1.84
C SER A 72 2.29 -2.89 -1.75
N PRO A 73 1.42 -3.35 -2.67
CA PRO A 73 0.00 -3.07 -2.52
C PRO A 73 -0.54 -3.74 -1.27
N GLY A 74 -1.49 -3.09 -0.57
CA GLY A 74 -2.19 -3.70 0.54
C GLY A 74 -3.32 -4.64 0.10
N ALA A 75 -3.85 -5.46 1.03
CA ALA A 75 -5.02 -6.29 0.76
C ALA A 75 -6.25 -5.45 0.38
N PRO A 76 -6.59 -4.34 1.04
CA PRO A 76 -7.60 -3.42 0.53
C PRO A 76 -7.21 -2.85 -0.83
N ILE A 77 -8.15 -2.90 -1.81
CA ILE A 77 -7.84 -2.52 -3.20
C ILE A 77 -7.50 -1.04 -3.40
N THR A 78 -7.76 -0.20 -2.39
CA THR A 78 -7.48 1.23 -2.40
C THR A 78 -6.14 1.59 -1.76
N THR A 79 -5.43 0.63 -1.20
CA THR A 79 -4.17 0.88 -0.50
C THR A 79 -2.96 0.49 -1.33
N GLU A 80 -1.93 1.30 -1.27
CA GLU A 80 -0.65 1.02 -1.94
C GLU A 80 0.52 1.63 -1.18
N TYR A 81 1.69 1.05 -1.37
CA TYR A 81 2.95 1.57 -0.89
C TYR A 81 4.04 1.34 -1.93
N LYS A 82 4.66 2.41 -2.39
CA LYS A 82 5.79 2.37 -3.33
C LYS A 82 6.95 3.13 -2.75
N ARG A 83 8.14 2.53 -2.77
CA ARG A 83 9.34 3.16 -2.21
C ARG A 83 10.53 2.98 -3.12
N TYR A 84 11.23 4.09 -3.33
CA TYR A 84 12.57 4.13 -3.91
C TYR A 84 13.57 4.41 -2.80
N ASN A 85 14.68 3.71 -2.80
CA ASN A 85 15.77 3.94 -1.87
C ASN A 85 17.12 3.90 -2.58
N PHE A 86 18.02 4.75 -2.10
CA PHE A 86 19.41 4.78 -2.50
C PHE A 86 20.26 4.76 -1.24
N THR A 87 21.34 3.98 -1.28
CA THR A 87 22.34 3.94 -0.22
C THR A 87 23.73 4.05 -0.85
N PHE A 88 24.55 4.89 -0.26
CA PHE A 88 25.96 4.98 -0.59
C PHE A 88 26.78 4.95 0.70
N ASN A 89 27.78 4.10 0.73
CA ASN A 89 28.78 4.05 1.79
C ASN A 89 30.18 4.07 1.14
N GLY A 90 31.01 4.97 1.58
CA GLY A 90 32.36 5.08 1.07
C GLY A 90 33.36 5.42 2.17
N SER A 91 34.54 4.85 2.07
CA SER A 91 35.66 5.25 2.91
C SER A 91 36.92 5.50 2.04
N TYR A 92 37.69 6.50 2.37
CA TYR A 92 38.89 6.85 1.62
C TYR A 92 39.98 7.36 2.55
N LYS A 93 41.19 6.81 2.39
CA LYS A 93 42.41 7.30 3.04
C LYS A 93 42.97 8.49 2.24
N ILE A 94 42.78 9.69 2.75
CA ILE A 94 43.28 10.91 2.13
C ILE A 94 44.79 10.95 2.26
N ALA A 95 45.29 10.55 3.44
CA ALA A 95 46.69 10.38 3.77
C ALA A 95 46.82 9.22 4.78
N ASP A 96 48.06 8.77 5.09
CA ASP A 96 48.24 7.67 6.04
C ASP A 96 47.72 7.98 7.44
N TRP A 97 47.65 9.26 7.77
CA TRP A 97 47.13 9.75 9.04
C TRP A 97 45.70 10.29 8.98
N LEU A 98 45.05 10.36 7.77
CA LEU A 98 43.73 10.97 7.59
C LEU A 98 42.84 10.08 6.74
N LYS A 99 41.71 9.65 7.32
CA LYS A 99 40.65 8.86 6.67
C LYS A 99 39.34 9.60 6.68
N THR A 100 38.61 9.53 5.61
CA THR A 100 37.21 9.98 5.51
C THR A 100 36.24 8.82 5.32
N THR A 101 35.06 8.93 5.90
CA THR A 101 33.97 7.98 5.69
C THR A 101 32.67 8.75 5.43
N SER A 102 32.01 8.42 4.35
CA SER A 102 30.76 9.04 3.92
C SER A 102 29.67 7.99 3.86
N ASN A 103 28.53 8.25 4.47
CA ASN A 103 27.33 7.42 4.34
C ASN A 103 26.18 8.34 3.92
N ALA A 104 25.55 8.03 2.80
CA ALA A 104 24.39 8.76 2.31
C ALA A 104 23.24 7.78 2.11
N THR A 105 22.07 8.14 2.60
CA THR A 105 20.85 7.40 2.34
C THR A 105 19.77 8.35 1.85
N PHE A 106 19.03 7.91 0.83
CA PHE A 106 17.86 8.59 0.32
C PHE A 106 16.72 7.59 0.26
N SER A 107 15.54 8.01 0.66
CA SER A 107 14.33 7.21 0.52
C SER A 107 13.15 8.14 0.20
N ARG A 108 12.38 7.75 -0.82
CA ARG A 108 11.10 8.40 -1.15
C ARG A 108 10.03 7.32 -1.22
N ALA A 109 8.99 7.49 -0.43
CA ALA A 109 7.85 6.60 -0.41
C ALA A 109 6.58 7.37 -0.74
N ASN A 110 5.77 6.82 -1.66
CA ASN A 110 4.41 7.25 -1.93
C ASN A 110 3.47 6.15 -1.44
N TYR A 111 2.41 6.54 -0.75
CA TYR A 111 1.51 5.55 -0.17
C TYR A 111 0.09 6.08 0.03
N VAL A 112 -0.86 5.17 -0.09
CA VAL A 112 -2.26 5.40 0.25
C VAL A 112 -2.63 4.48 1.40
N TRP A 113 -3.07 5.05 2.51
CA TRP A 113 -3.58 4.32 3.65
C TRP A 113 -5.09 4.06 3.52
N LEU A 114 -5.59 3.12 4.28
CA LEU A 114 -7.01 3.12 4.59
C LEU A 114 -7.33 4.37 5.41
N ASN A 115 -7.89 5.37 4.73
CA ASN A 115 -8.56 6.44 5.43
C ASN A 115 -10.00 5.99 5.66
N ASN A 116 -10.29 5.56 6.86
CA ASN A 116 -11.69 5.44 7.21
C ASN A 116 -12.05 6.64 8.07
N ALA A 117 -13.01 7.42 7.60
CA ALA A 117 -13.58 8.52 8.36
C ALA A 117 -14.16 8.08 9.72
N TRP A 118 -14.16 6.79 10.00
CA TRP A 118 -14.88 6.14 11.09
C TRP A 118 -13.98 5.39 12.09
N GLY A 119 -12.64 5.36 11.89
CA GLY A 119 -11.80 4.70 12.86
C GLY A 119 -10.53 4.04 12.30
N THR A 120 -10.26 2.81 12.65
CA THR A 120 -9.03 2.09 12.38
C THR A 120 -9.15 1.13 11.18
N GLU A 121 -8.01 0.58 10.73
CA GLU A 121 -7.99 -0.46 9.69
C GLU A 121 -8.88 -1.66 10.05
N SER A 122 -9.01 -1.97 11.34
CA SER A 122 -9.91 -3.04 11.82
C SER A 122 -11.37 -2.77 11.47
N ASP A 123 -11.80 -1.52 11.42
CA ASP A 123 -13.17 -1.19 11.03
C ASP A 123 -13.42 -1.46 9.55
N TYR A 124 -12.45 -1.22 8.67
CA TYR A 124 -12.59 -1.55 7.26
C TYR A 124 -12.86 -3.04 7.06
N PHE A 125 -12.01 -3.89 7.63
CA PHE A 125 -12.18 -5.34 7.53
C PHE A 125 -13.45 -5.83 8.22
N GLY A 126 -13.75 -5.31 9.40
CA GLY A 126 -14.98 -5.62 10.12
C GLY A 126 -16.22 -5.29 9.29
N ARG A 127 -16.23 -4.14 8.63
CA ARG A 127 -17.35 -3.72 7.75
C ARG A 127 -17.43 -4.55 6.48
N VAL A 128 -16.29 -4.84 5.82
CA VAL A 128 -16.27 -5.73 4.66
C VAL A 128 -16.85 -7.09 5.01
N MET A 129 -16.46 -7.66 6.14
CA MET A 129 -16.92 -8.99 6.58
C MET A 129 -18.36 -8.99 7.08
N SER A 130 -18.87 -7.87 7.57
CA SER A 130 -20.26 -7.73 8.05
C SER A 130 -21.24 -7.28 6.97
N THR A 131 -20.73 -6.87 5.79
CA THR A 131 -21.57 -6.41 4.69
C THR A 131 -22.47 -7.54 4.21
N PRO A 132 -23.81 -7.33 4.16
CA PRO A 132 -24.73 -8.36 3.69
C PRO A 132 -24.43 -8.77 2.25
N PRO A 133 -24.55 -10.06 1.92
CA PRO A 133 -24.26 -10.57 0.57
C PRO A 133 -25.28 -10.08 -0.49
N THR A 134 -26.27 -9.34 -0.08
CA THR A 134 -27.30 -8.73 -0.94
C THR A 134 -26.96 -7.28 -1.33
N VAL A 135 -25.87 -6.73 -0.83
CA VAL A 135 -25.44 -5.37 -1.18
C VAL A 135 -25.01 -5.33 -2.64
N ARG A 136 -25.46 -4.32 -3.35
CA ARG A 136 -25.04 -4.05 -4.72
C ARG A 136 -23.78 -3.18 -4.69
N PHE A 137 -22.65 -3.74 -5.14
CA PHE A 137 -21.35 -3.04 -5.15
C PHE A 137 -21.11 -2.21 -6.39
N GLU A 138 -21.78 -2.53 -7.50
CA GLU A 138 -21.65 -1.86 -8.79
C GLU A 138 -23.02 -1.60 -9.40
N ASP A 139 -23.14 -0.52 -10.15
CA ASP A 139 -24.31 -0.22 -10.98
C ASP A 139 -24.30 -1.07 -12.28
N GLU A 140 -25.21 -0.77 -13.20
CA GLU A 140 -25.33 -1.49 -14.48
C GLU A 140 -24.16 -1.21 -15.43
N ASP A 141 -23.49 -0.09 -15.24
CA ASP A 141 -22.35 0.33 -16.01
C ASP A 141 -21.00 -0.12 -15.40
N GLY A 142 -21.04 -0.84 -14.26
CA GLY A 142 -19.86 -1.32 -13.54
C GLY A 142 -19.20 -0.26 -12.64
N ASN A 143 -19.87 0.87 -12.40
CA ASN A 143 -19.33 1.86 -11.46
C ASN A 143 -19.62 1.44 -10.02
N PRO A 144 -18.69 1.60 -9.09
CA PRO A 144 -18.91 1.27 -7.71
C PRO A 144 -20.00 2.14 -7.08
N THR A 145 -20.88 1.52 -6.32
CA THR A 145 -21.97 2.20 -5.60
C THR A 145 -21.66 2.29 -4.11
N LEU A 146 -22.25 3.28 -3.44
CA LEU A 146 -22.13 3.42 -1.99
C LEU A 146 -22.75 2.24 -1.22
N GLY A 147 -23.83 1.66 -1.75
CA GLY A 147 -24.64 0.72 -1.03
C GLY A 147 -25.66 1.42 -0.12
N PRO A 148 -26.27 0.71 0.86
CA PRO A 148 -27.35 1.24 1.68
C PRO A 148 -26.91 2.40 2.60
N SER A 149 -25.68 2.38 3.07
CA SER A 149 -25.12 3.44 3.90
C SER A 149 -23.59 3.41 3.88
N PRO A 150 -22.89 4.50 4.29
CA PRO A 150 -21.43 4.49 4.43
C PRO A 150 -20.91 3.43 5.41
N GLY A 151 -21.71 3.07 6.40
CA GLY A 151 -21.33 2.07 7.41
C GLY A 151 -21.55 0.63 6.95
N ASP A 152 -22.59 0.38 6.16
CA ASP A 152 -23.05 -0.96 5.80
C ASP A 152 -22.96 -1.25 4.29
N GLY A 153 -22.21 -0.39 3.59
CA GLY A 153 -22.11 -0.41 2.13
C GLY A 153 -20.74 -0.83 1.62
N ASN A 154 -20.44 -0.33 0.43
CA ASN A 154 -19.21 -0.60 -0.28
C ASN A 154 -18.04 0.20 0.29
N GLN A 155 -17.19 -0.43 1.09
CA GLN A 155 -16.05 0.23 1.72
C GLN A 155 -15.00 0.72 0.71
N THR A 156 -14.89 0.07 -0.45
CA THR A 156 -14.05 0.55 -1.55
C THR A 156 -14.57 1.86 -2.13
N TYR A 157 -15.88 2.02 -2.29
CA TYR A 157 -16.48 3.28 -2.72
C TYR A 157 -16.18 4.40 -1.72
N VAL A 158 -16.38 4.12 -0.43
CA VAL A 158 -16.09 5.09 0.64
C VAL A 158 -14.62 5.48 0.62
N ALA A 159 -13.70 4.51 0.55
CA ALA A 159 -12.27 4.79 0.53
C ALA A 159 -11.82 5.59 -0.70
N LYS A 160 -12.41 5.33 -1.87
CA LYS A 160 -12.13 6.07 -3.12
C LYS A 160 -12.72 7.49 -3.12
N SER A 161 -13.69 7.78 -2.26
CA SER A 161 -14.23 9.13 -2.12
C SER A 161 -13.27 10.10 -1.43
N TYR A 162 -12.20 9.60 -0.83
CA TYR A 162 -11.13 10.40 -0.25
C TYR A 162 -9.94 10.41 -1.19
N ASP A 163 -9.59 11.60 -1.67
CA ASP A 163 -8.35 11.79 -2.42
C ASP A 163 -7.17 11.82 -1.43
N GLN A 164 -6.27 10.85 -1.57
CA GLN A 164 -5.09 10.73 -0.72
C GLN A 164 -3.86 10.53 -1.57
N ASP A 165 -2.92 11.44 -1.43
CA ASP A 165 -1.56 11.31 -1.93
C ASP A 165 -0.59 11.63 -0.80
N ASN A 166 -0.04 10.59 -0.18
CA ASN A 166 0.91 10.75 0.89
C ASN A 166 2.31 10.47 0.36
N GLU A 167 3.21 11.41 0.59
CA GLU A 167 4.61 11.29 0.26
C GLU A 167 5.47 11.44 1.50
N ARG A 168 6.48 10.60 1.62
CA ARG A 168 7.52 10.72 2.62
C ARG A 168 8.89 10.66 1.97
N THR A 169 9.63 11.75 2.04
CA THR A 169 11.02 11.83 1.59
C THR A 169 11.94 11.92 2.80
N LYS A 170 12.99 11.11 2.82
CA LYS A 170 14.06 11.16 3.84
C LYS A 170 15.40 11.14 3.16
N PHE A 171 16.24 12.09 3.53
CA PHE A 171 17.66 12.14 3.18
C PHE A 171 18.48 12.16 4.45
N THR A 172 19.56 11.41 4.48
CA THR A 172 20.53 11.44 5.57
C THR A 172 21.93 11.38 4.98
N LEU A 173 22.75 12.31 5.35
CA LEU A 173 24.18 12.32 5.03
C LEU A 173 24.99 12.30 6.32
N MET A 174 25.88 11.35 6.44
CA MET A 174 26.84 11.26 7.52
C MET A 174 28.26 11.34 6.94
N GLN A 175 29.04 12.26 7.47
CA GLN A 175 30.44 12.44 7.11
C GLN A 175 31.29 12.30 8.37
N SER A 176 32.30 11.44 8.34
CA SER A 176 33.28 11.28 9.40
C SER A 176 34.71 11.57 8.86
N LEU A 177 35.48 12.23 9.65
CA LEU A 177 36.91 12.43 9.44
C LEU A 177 37.68 11.90 10.66
N GLU A 178 38.54 10.94 10.44
CA GLU A 178 39.40 10.32 11.44
C GLU A 178 40.86 10.72 11.17
N ALA A 179 41.48 11.38 12.12
CA ALA A 179 42.87 11.78 12.02
C ALA A 179 43.74 11.13 13.12
N ASN A 180 44.68 10.31 12.70
CA ASN A 180 45.72 9.72 13.55
C ASN A 180 46.92 10.65 13.64
N LEU A 181 46.95 11.58 14.60
CA LEU A 181 47.93 12.66 14.67
C LEU A 181 49.32 12.16 15.14
N PHE A 182 49.32 11.25 16.11
CA PHE A 182 50.50 10.55 16.59
C PHE A 182 50.12 9.28 17.35
N LYS A 183 51.10 8.44 17.70
CA LYS A 183 50.84 7.16 18.36
C LYS A 183 50.07 7.35 19.68
N GLY A 184 48.82 6.84 19.69
CA GLY A 184 47.93 6.93 20.86
C GLY A 184 46.96 8.12 20.86
N LEU A 185 46.98 9.01 19.84
CA LEU A 185 45.98 10.08 19.69
C LEU A 185 45.26 9.99 18.37
N VAL A 186 43.96 9.71 18.44
CA VAL A 186 43.02 9.73 17.32
C VAL A 186 42.00 10.84 17.54
N LEU A 187 41.86 11.71 16.56
CA LEU A 187 40.78 12.70 16.52
C LEU A 187 39.71 12.22 15.54
N ASP A 188 38.51 12.05 16.02
CA ASP A 188 37.34 11.68 15.21
C ASP A 188 36.29 12.80 15.26
N ARG A 189 35.85 13.25 14.10
CA ARG A 189 34.74 14.19 13.96
C ARG A 189 33.68 13.62 13.04
N LYS A 190 32.46 13.53 13.53
CA LYS A 190 31.30 13.07 12.81
C LYS A 190 30.27 14.18 12.67
N SER A 191 29.75 14.36 11.46
CA SER A 191 28.67 15.28 11.14
C SER A 191 27.52 14.48 10.55
N VAL A 192 26.30 14.78 10.96
CA VAL A 192 25.06 14.15 10.43
C VAL A 192 24.12 15.27 10.04
N VAL A 193 23.58 15.19 8.82
CA VAL A 193 22.58 16.10 8.27
C VAL A 193 21.36 15.29 7.81
#